data_192556e014500e3ec0a79401a596d383
#
_entry.id   192556e014500e3ec0a79401a596d383
#
_cell.length_a   1.000
_cell.length_b   1.000
_cell.length_c   1.000
_cell.angle_alpha   90.00
_cell.angle_beta   90.00
_cell.angle_gamma   90.00
#
_symmetry.space_group_name_H-M   'P 1'
#
loop_
_entity.id
_entity.type
_entity.pdbx_description
1 polymer ?
#
loop_
_entity_poly.entity_id
_entity_poly.type
_entity_poly.pdbx_seq_one_letter_code
_entity_poly.pdbx_strand_id
1 'polypeptide(L)'
;MIKRLLSFLDASPVNFLAVKNISEELEKNGFRRMNPQEPLGKIEAGEKFFVTKNDSSIYAFQIGKKPLADAGFHMICAHCDSPTFRIKPNAEMLCEDSIVKLNTEVYGGPIMSTWFDRPLTLAGRVIVKGENAMNPQTLLLHVKRPLLQISNLAIHFNRQVNDGVKLSKQKDVLPILGIINDELEKGNLLMNVITGELNIQKEDVLDFDLYLADATPACTFGVHDEFISSGRLDDLSMCWAGVEAMIAADANDTTQVLAIFDNEETGSQTKQGAGSPFLSYMLQRIALAQNHTEEAYYQAVERAFMISADNAHAWHPNYSEKFDPTNHPMLGGGPVIKFNAAQKYASDAVSAAIFANICDAAGVPCQRFVNHSDVAGGSTLGNILASSIPLKGVDMGNAILAMHSCRETGSVIDHEYCVKAFTKFYQL
;
A
#
# COMPACT_ATOMS: atom_id res chain seq x y z
N MET A 1 -10.33 -15.40 7.47
CA MET A 1 -9.57 -14.60 6.49
C MET A 1 -10.17 -13.21 6.31
N ILE A 2 -11.37 -13.02 5.76
CA ILE A 2 -11.91 -11.68 5.45
C ILE A 2 -11.95 -10.72 6.66
N LYS A 3 -12.39 -11.16 7.85
CA LYS A 3 -12.42 -10.31 9.06
C LYS A 3 -11.04 -9.77 9.45
N ARG A 4 -9.97 -10.51 9.20
CA ARG A 4 -8.59 -10.04 9.46
C ARG A 4 -8.20 -8.95 8.49
N LEU A 5 -8.53 -9.10 7.19
CA LEU A 5 -8.32 -8.06 6.19
C LEU A 5 -9.07 -6.77 6.57
N LEU A 6 -10.38 -6.85 6.87
CA LEU A 6 -11.18 -5.66 7.26
C LEU A 6 -10.59 -4.96 8.49
N SER A 7 -10.20 -5.74 9.51
CA SER A 7 -9.55 -5.18 10.71
C SER A 7 -8.21 -4.51 10.40
N PHE A 8 -7.42 -5.09 9.49
CA PHE A 8 -6.16 -4.50 9.05
C PHE A 8 -6.37 -3.20 8.27
N LEU A 9 -7.33 -3.17 7.35
CA LEU A 9 -7.69 -1.96 6.59
C LEU A 9 -8.13 -0.81 7.52
N ASP A 10 -8.98 -1.11 8.52
CA ASP A 10 -9.44 -0.11 9.51
C ASP A 10 -8.31 0.41 10.41
N ALA A 11 -7.38 -0.47 10.77
CA ALA A 11 -6.23 -0.10 11.60
C ALA A 11 -5.13 0.64 10.82
N SER A 12 -5.18 0.61 9.48
CA SER A 12 -4.12 1.07 8.57
C SER A 12 -4.60 2.21 7.65
N PRO A 13 -5.03 3.36 8.19
CA PRO A 13 -5.53 4.48 7.38
C PRO A 13 -4.45 5.14 6.50
N VAL A 14 -3.18 4.92 6.80
CA VAL A 14 -2.01 5.44 6.06
C VAL A 14 -0.83 4.45 6.15
N ASN A 15 0.15 4.62 5.25
CA ASN A 15 1.35 3.79 5.13
C ASN A 15 2.10 3.55 6.47
N PHE A 16 2.32 4.58 7.30
CA PHE A 16 3.02 4.44 8.60
C PHE A 16 2.31 3.47 9.54
N LEU A 17 0.97 3.54 9.59
CA LEU A 17 0.16 2.64 10.41
C LEU A 17 0.05 1.24 9.79
N ALA A 18 0.05 1.13 8.47
CA ALA A 18 0.12 -0.16 7.78
C ALA A 18 1.42 -0.89 8.13
N VAL A 19 2.57 -0.21 8.02
CA VAL A 19 3.88 -0.78 8.38
C VAL A 19 3.95 -1.17 9.85
N LYS A 20 3.42 -0.32 10.77
CA LYS A 20 3.32 -0.66 12.20
C LYS A 20 2.53 -1.95 12.41
N ASN A 21 1.32 -2.04 11.84
CA ASN A 21 0.44 -3.19 12.04
C ASN A 21 1.03 -4.48 11.44
N ILE A 22 1.66 -4.39 10.27
CA ILE A 22 2.38 -5.51 9.64
C ILE A 22 3.57 -5.92 10.51
N SER A 23 4.35 -4.97 11.04
CA SER A 23 5.46 -5.26 11.93
C SER A 23 5.00 -6.04 13.17
N GLU A 24 3.95 -5.58 13.83
CA GLU A 24 3.37 -6.23 15.01
C GLU A 24 2.85 -7.64 14.70
N GLU A 25 2.24 -7.83 13.51
CA GLU A 25 1.77 -9.15 13.10
C GLU A 25 2.92 -10.11 12.80
N LEU A 26 3.98 -9.63 12.15
CA LEU A 26 5.20 -10.42 11.90
C LEU A 26 5.90 -10.78 13.21
N GLU A 27 6.04 -9.85 14.16
CA GLU A 27 6.63 -10.10 15.48
C GLU A 27 5.86 -11.18 16.25
N LYS A 28 4.52 -11.13 16.26
CA LYS A 28 3.66 -12.17 16.87
C LYS A 28 3.89 -13.56 16.25
N ASN A 29 4.34 -13.62 14.99
CA ASN A 29 4.61 -14.86 14.26
C ASN A 29 6.10 -15.22 14.18
N GLY A 30 6.92 -14.66 15.10
CA GLY A 30 8.30 -15.07 15.32
C GLY A 30 9.32 -14.40 14.40
N PHE A 31 8.95 -13.34 13.67
CA PHE A 31 9.90 -12.54 12.91
C PHE A 31 10.58 -11.53 13.83
N ARG A 32 11.90 -11.47 13.80
CA ARG A 32 12.69 -10.53 14.59
C ARG A 32 12.87 -9.22 13.83
N ARG A 33 12.54 -8.07 14.44
CA ARG A 33 12.89 -6.77 13.90
C ARG A 33 14.40 -6.57 13.95
N MET A 34 15.00 -6.15 12.84
CA MET A 34 16.42 -5.80 12.76
C MET A 34 16.60 -4.33 12.40
N ASN A 35 17.62 -3.71 12.97
CA ASN A 35 18.01 -2.37 12.61
C ASN A 35 18.91 -2.40 11.35
N PRO A 36 18.52 -1.80 10.22
CA PRO A 36 19.33 -1.82 9.01
C PRO A 36 20.66 -1.04 9.13
N GLN A 37 20.84 -0.23 10.17
CA GLN A 37 22.08 0.48 10.47
C GLN A 37 23.13 -0.41 11.14
N GLU A 38 22.71 -1.55 11.68
CA GLU A 38 23.57 -2.49 12.38
C GLU A 38 23.99 -3.66 11.47
N PRO A 39 25.12 -4.34 11.77
CA PRO A 39 25.45 -5.58 11.08
C PRO A 39 24.36 -6.63 11.24
N LEU A 40 24.03 -7.36 10.17
CA LEU A 40 23.07 -8.47 10.24
C LEU A 40 23.57 -9.62 11.11
N GLY A 41 24.90 -9.71 11.34
CA GLY A 41 25.52 -10.87 11.98
C GLY A 41 25.47 -12.11 11.08
N LYS A 42 25.72 -13.28 11.65
CA LYS A 42 25.54 -14.55 10.95
C LYS A 42 24.05 -14.88 10.89
N ILE A 43 23.57 -15.25 9.72
CA ILE A 43 22.19 -15.64 9.48
C ILE A 43 22.13 -17.13 9.11
N GLU A 44 21.27 -17.88 9.80
CA GLU A 44 21.12 -19.30 9.62
C GLU A 44 19.85 -19.63 8.82
N ALA A 45 19.81 -20.82 8.20
CA ALA A 45 18.63 -21.32 7.51
C ALA A 45 17.41 -21.40 8.45
N GLY A 46 16.26 -20.98 7.98
CA GLY A 46 15.01 -20.95 8.75
C GLY A 46 14.81 -19.70 9.62
N GLU A 47 15.81 -18.83 9.75
CA GLU A 47 15.63 -17.56 10.47
C GLU A 47 14.60 -16.66 9.81
N LYS A 48 13.82 -15.99 10.65
CA LYS A 48 12.76 -15.04 10.26
C LYS A 48 13.09 -13.66 10.80
N PHE A 49 13.18 -12.68 9.95
CA PHE A 49 13.39 -11.29 10.38
C PHE A 49 12.79 -10.29 9.38
N PHE A 50 12.67 -9.04 9.81
CA PHE A 50 12.27 -7.94 8.95
C PHE A 50 13.03 -6.66 9.29
N VAL A 51 13.06 -5.75 8.33
CA VAL A 51 13.57 -4.39 8.47
C VAL A 51 12.55 -3.39 7.96
N THR A 52 12.55 -2.18 8.50
CA THR A 52 11.74 -1.06 7.97
C THR A 52 12.64 0.02 7.37
N LYS A 53 12.11 0.79 6.43
CA LYS A 53 12.76 1.98 5.90
C LYS A 53 11.81 3.15 6.01
N ASN A 54 12.26 4.26 6.64
CA ASN A 54 11.46 5.47 6.88
C ASN A 54 10.17 5.21 7.71
N ASP A 55 10.04 4.04 8.35
CA ASP A 55 8.82 3.54 9.00
C ASP A 55 7.57 3.55 8.11
N SER A 56 7.78 3.58 6.80
CA SER A 56 6.72 3.60 5.78
C SER A 56 6.87 2.53 4.69
N SER A 57 7.94 1.73 4.73
CA SER A 57 8.10 0.50 3.96
C SER A 57 8.69 -0.61 4.83
N ILE A 58 8.42 -1.88 4.50
CA ILE A 58 8.84 -3.04 5.28
C ILE A 58 9.27 -4.18 4.38
N TYR A 59 10.34 -4.89 4.79
CA TYR A 59 10.95 -5.99 4.06
C TYR A 59 11.15 -7.16 5.02
N ALA A 60 10.41 -8.24 4.82
CA ALA A 60 10.48 -9.45 5.64
C ALA A 60 11.14 -10.59 4.87
N PHE A 61 11.91 -11.39 5.60
CA PHE A 61 12.70 -12.47 5.07
C PHE A 61 12.52 -13.74 5.92
N GLN A 62 12.34 -14.86 5.25
CA GLN A 62 12.44 -16.20 5.83
C GLN A 62 13.50 -16.97 5.05
N ILE A 63 14.61 -17.29 5.73
CA ILE A 63 15.82 -17.79 5.10
C ILE A 63 15.65 -19.25 4.67
N GLY A 64 15.98 -19.53 3.41
CA GLY A 64 15.90 -20.86 2.82
C GLY A 64 16.93 -21.85 3.40
N LYS A 65 16.68 -23.14 3.18
CA LYS A 65 17.54 -24.24 3.67
C LYS A 65 18.69 -24.56 2.72
N LYS A 66 18.54 -24.26 1.41
CA LYS A 66 19.59 -24.45 0.41
C LYS A 66 20.47 -23.20 0.25
N PRO A 67 21.69 -23.36 -0.25
CA PRO A 67 22.53 -22.23 -0.64
C PRO A 67 21.79 -21.30 -1.62
N LEU A 68 21.95 -19.99 -1.47
CA LEU A 68 21.28 -18.99 -2.32
C LEU A 68 21.55 -19.20 -3.81
N ALA A 69 22.78 -19.56 -4.18
CA ALA A 69 23.15 -19.83 -5.58
C ALA A 69 22.36 -20.98 -6.22
N ASP A 70 21.86 -21.91 -5.42
CA ASP A 70 21.11 -23.07 -5.90
C ASP A 70 19.59 -22.84 -5.93
N ALA A 71 19.07 -22.05 -4.97
CA ALA A 71 17.62 -21.89 -4.75
C ALA A 71 17.08 -20.51 -5.16
N GLY A 72 17.85 -19.43 -5.00
CA GLY A 72 17.43 -18.07 -5.31
C GLY A 72 16.47 -17.47 -4.29
N PHE A 73 15.62 -16.55 -4.76
CA PHE A 73 14.64 -15.84 -3.95
C PHE A 73 13.22 -16.00 -4.52
N HIS A 74 12.26 -16.31 -3.67
CA HIS A 74 10.83 -16.18 -3.97
C HIS A 74 10.31 -14.89 -3.35
N MET A 75 9.93 -13.93 -4.19
CA MET A 75 9.63 -12.58 -3.77
C MET A 75 8.18 -12.20 -4.06
N ILE A 76 7.47 -11.66 -3.07
CA ILE A 76 6.20 -10.96 -3.23
C ILE A 76 6.45 -9.50 -2.91
N CYS A 77 6.09 -8.62 -3.85
CA CYS A 77 6.31 -7.17 -3.77
C CYS A 77 4.97 -6.45 -3.91
N ALA A 78 4.65 -5.53 -3.00
CA ALA A 78 3.41 -4.77 -2.94
C ALA A 78 3.71 -3.34 -2.46
N HIS A 79 2.70 -2.45 -2.38
CA HIS A 79 2.86 -1.11 -1.81
C HIS A 79 1.80 -0.79 -0.75
N CYS A 80 2.13 0.09 0.19
CA CYS A 80 1.25 0.41 1.31
C CYS A 80 0.76 1.86 1.35
N ASP A 81 1.19 2.70 0.41
CA ASP A 81 0.62 4.02 0.20
C ASP A 81 -0.65 3.93 -0.67
N SER A 82 -1.48 4.94 -0.61
CA SER A 82 -2.73 5.04 -1.36
C SER A 82 -3.06 6.49 -1.65
N PRO A 83 -3.80 6.82 -2.73
CA PRO A 83 -4.15 8.19 -3.06
C PRO A 83 -4.99 8.86 -1.97
N THR A 84 -4.59 10.06 -1.59
CA THR A 84 -5.25 10.82 -0.52
C THR A 84 -4.88 12.32 -0.60
N PHE A 85 -5.10 13.05 0.51
CA PHE A 85 -4.73 14.45 0.67
C PHE A 85 -3.78 14.61 1.87
N ARG A 86 -2.60 15.15 1.61
CA ARG A 86 -1.61 15.48 2.64
C ARG A 86 -1.87 16.87 3.20
N ILE A 87 -1.76 17.02 4.51
CA ILE A 87 -1.81 18.32 5.18
C ILE A 87 -0.51 19.08 4.90
N LYS A 88 -0.63 20.33 4.45
CA LYS A 88 0.53 21.20 4.21
C LYS A 88 1.12 21.72 5.54
N PRO A 89 2.41 22.09 5.59
CA PRO A 89 3.06 22.58 6.82
C PRO A 89 2.33 23.75 7.49
N ASN A 90 1.92 24.78 6.73
CA ASN A 90 1.05 25.84 7.20
C ASN A 90 -0.41 25.44 6.93
N ALA A 91 -0.97 24.69 7.86
CA ALA A 91 -2.18 23.91 7.62
C ALA A 91 -3.48 24.71 7.73
N GLU A 92 -3.59 25.63 8.70
CA GLU A 92 -4.87 26.25 9.03
C GLU A 92 -5.16 27.47 8.14
N MET A 93 -6.40 27.53 7.68
CA MET A 93 -6.95 28.64 6.91
C MET A 93 -8.24 29.13 7.60
N LEU A 94 -8.19 30.30 8.21
CA LEU A 94 -9.34 30.93 8.86
C LEU A 94 -10.22 31.61 7.81
N CYS A 95 -11.52 31.35 7.84
CA CYS A 95 -12.53 31.93 6.97
C CYS A 95 -13.52 32.75 7.82
N GLU A 96 -13.71 34.04 7.48
CA GLU A 96 -14.64 34.99 8.13
C GLU A 96 -14.50 34.95 9.66
N ASP A 97 -13.28 34.88 10.17
CA ASP A 97 -12.95 34.82 11.60
C ASP A 97 -13.71 33.76 12.42
N SER A 98 -14.27 32.75 11.76
CA SER A 98 -15.15 31.76 12.36
C SER A 98 -14.81 30.31 12.02
N ILE A 99 -14.65 29.99 10.74
CA ILE A 99 -14.48 28.61 10.27
C ILE A 99 -13.00 28.37 9.95
N VAL A 100 -12.46 27.27 10.49
CA VAL A 100 -11.12 26.78 10.13
C VAL A 100 -11.25 25.63 9.17
N LYS A 101 -10.56 25.72 8.04
CA LYS A 101 -10.34 24.62 7.11
C LYS A 101 -8.84 24.32 7.01
N LEU A 102 -8.50 23.11 6.57
CA LEU A 102 -7.11 22.71 6.38
C LEU A 102 -6.67 22.88 4.93
N ASN A 103 -5.46 23.39 4.76
CA ASN A 103 -4.78 23.48 3.48
C ASN A 103 -4.13 22.13 3.17
N THR A 104 -4.53 21.52 2.05
CA THR A 104 -4.09 20.20 1.63
C THR A 104 -3.42 20.22 0.27
N GLU A 105 -2.64 19.20 -0.02
CA GLU A 105 -2.19 18.87 -1.37
C GLU A 105 -2.57 17.44 -1.71
N VAL A 106 -2.83 17.20 -3.00
CA VAL A 106 -3.21 15.88 -3.49
C VAL A 106 -1.97 14.97 -3.51
N TYR A 107 -2.09 13.80 -2.90
CA TYR A 107 -1.11 12.73 -2.95
C TYR A 107 -1.61 11.64 -3.91
N GLY A 108 -0.80 11.27 -4.91
CA GLY A 108 -1.18 10.32 -5.95
C GLY A 108 -2.30 10.82 -6.89
N GLY A 109 -3.11 9.91 -7.37
CA GLY A 109 -4.18 10.15 -8.33
C GLY A 109 -5.60 9.85 -7.81
N PRO A 110 -6.12 10.47 -6.72
CA PRO A 110 -7.43 10.15 -6.18
C PRO A 110 -8.58 10.57 -7.11
N ILE A 111 -9.68 9.81 -7.10
CA ILE A 111 -10.97 10.27 -7.64
C ILE A 111 -11.53 11.30 -6.66
N MET A 112 -11.16 12.56 -6.82
CA MET A 112 -11.41 13.63 -5.85
C MET A 112 -12.88 13.76 -5.45
N SER A 113 -13.81 13.58 -6.38
CA SER A 113 -15.26 13.69 -6.12
C SER A 113 -15.78 12.70 -5.08
N THR A 114 -15.12 11.57 -4.88
CA THR A 114 -15.53 10.54 -3.91
C THR A 114 -15.19 10.90 -2.46
N TRP A 115 -14.42 11.96 -2.25
CA TRP A 115 -14.01 12.44 -0.93
C TRP A 115 -14.96 13.48 -0.34
N PHE A 116 -15.89 14.00 -1.15
CA PHE A 116 -16.86 15.01 -0.71
C PHE A 116 -17.98 14.39 0.13
N ASP A 117 -18.51 15.18 1.08
CA ASP A 117 -19.65 14.90 1.94
C ASP A 117 -19.49 13.63 2.79
N ARG A 118 -18.26 13.21 3.01
CA ARG A 118 -17.93 12.02 3.81
C ARG A 118 -17.33 12.42 5.16
N PRO A 119 -17.60 11.63 6.21
CA PRO A 119 -16.87 11.77 7.46
C PRO A 119 -15.40 11.37 7.24
N LEU A 120 -14.49 12.31 7.39
CA LEU A 120 -13.04 12.12 7.25
C LEU A 120 -12.35 12.23 8.61
N THR A 121 -11.17 11.67 8.69
CA THR A 121 -10.28 11.75 9.85
C THR A 121 -8.85 12.06 9.44
N LEU A 122 -7.96 12.20 10.42
CA LEU A 122 -6.51 12.42 10.26
C LEU A 122 -5.73 11.22 10.78
N ALA A 123 -4.73 10.83 10.01
CA ALA A 123 -3.73 9.86 10.42
C ALA A 123 -2.36 10.19 9.83
N GLY A 124 -1.30 9.69 10.46
CA GLY A 124 0.06 9.90 10.00
C GLY A 124 1.07 9.78 11.11
N ARG A 125 2.16 10.55 10.99
CA ARG A 125 3.18 10.66 12.02
C ARG A 125 3.41 12.11 12.45
N VAL A 126 3.78 12.27 13.70
CA VAL A 126 4.19 13.54 14.31
C VAL A 126 5.61 13.37 14.80
N ILE A 127 6.46 14.31 14.45
CA ILE A 127 7.87 14.32 14.85
C ILE A 127 8.01 15.24 16.06
N VAL A 128 8.53 14.69 17.14
CA VAL A 128 8.75 15.43 18.38
C VAL A 128 10.22 15.47 18.75
N LYS A 129 10.57 16.33 19.69
CA LYS A 129 11.92 16.41 20.23
C LYS A 129 12.36 15.02 20.75
N GLY A 130 13.57 14.63 20.39
CA GLY A 130 14.21 13.40 20.84
C GLY A 130 15.49 13.71 21.61
N GLU A 131 16.43 12.75 21.65
CA GLU A 131 17.67 12.86 22.41
C GLU A 131 18.57 14.01 21.93
N ASN A 132 18.58 14.30 20.64
CA ASN A 132 19.35 15.39 20.03
C ASN A 132 18.76 15.76 18.66
N ALA A 133 19.34 16.79 18.03
CA ALA A 133 18.85 17.32 16.74
C ALA A 133 18.84 16.31 15.58
N MET A 134 19.69 15.27 15.63
CA MET A 134 19.76 14.24 14.58
C MET A 134 18.86 13.02 14.88
N ASN A 135 18.35 12.92 16.10
CA ASN A 135 17.54 11.79 16.56
C ASN A 135 16.20 12.28 17.16
N PRO A 136 15.34 12.90 16.34
CA PRO A 136 13.98 13.21 16.79
C PRO A 136 13.17 11.92 17.00
N GLN A 137 12.13 11.98 17.81
CA GLN A 137 11.23 10.87 18.03
C GLN A 137 10.01 10.95 17.10
N THR A 138 9.57 9.80 16.59
CA THR A 138 8.35 9.67 15.79
C THR A 138 7.22 9.12 16.65
N LEU A 139 6.07 9.80 16.63
CA LEU A 139 4.81 9.33 17.21
C LEU A 139 3.80 9.11 16.10
N LEU A 140 3.00 8.04 16.18
CA LEU A 140 1.94 7.77 15.20
C LEU A 140 0.62 8.34 15.69
N LEU A 141 -0.04 9.11 14.82
CA LEU A 141 -1.35 9.68 15.07
C LEU A 141 -2.43 8.92 14.26
N HIS A 142 -3.51 8.53 14.93
CA HIS A 142 -4.73 8.04 14.30
C HIS A 142 -5.94 8.55 15.09
N VAL A 143 -6.56 9.60 14.61
CA VAL A 143 -7.81 10.12 15.19
C VAL A 143 -8.94 9.18 14.78
N LYS A 144 -9.44 8.39 15.74
CA LYS A 144 -10.43 7.31 15.46
C LYS A 144 -11.88 7.76 15.34
N ARG A 145 -12.15 9.06 15.34
CA ARG A 145 -13.46 9.65 15.18
C ARG A 145 -13.56 10.49 13.92
N PRO A 146 -14.75 10.70 13.36
CA PRO A 146 -14.93 11.72 12.33
C PRO A 146 -14.46 13.09 12.86
N LEU A 147 -13.64 13.77 12.08
CA LEU A 147 -13.03 15.05 12.46
C LEU A 147 -13.20 16.13 11.41
N LEU A 148 -13.27 15.75 10.14
CA LEU A 148 -13.18 16.63 8.98
C LEU A 148 -14.25 16.30 7.96
N GLN A 149 -14.57 17.26 7.09
CA GLN A 149 -15.40 17.03 5.91
C GLN A 149 -15.04 18.00 4.80
N ILE A 150 -14.96 17.51 3.57
CA ILE A 150 -14.93 18.31 2.36
C ILE A 150 -16.36 18.44 1.89
N SER A 151 -16.96 19.60 2.02
CA SER A 151 -18.38 19.81 1.69
C SER A 151 -18.54 20.24 0.24
N ASN A 152 -19.50 19.61 -0.46
CA ASN A 152 -19.94 20.06 -1.77
C ASN A 152 -20.62 21.42 -1.72
N LEU A 153 -20.56 22.14 -2.84
CA LEU A 153 -21.41 23.31 -3.03
C LEU A 153 -22.84 22.83 -3.31
N ALA A 154 -23.82 23.45 -2.64
CA ALA A 154 -25.22 23.10 -2.83
C ALA A 154 -25.62 23.23 -4.32
N ILE A 155 -26.46 22.31 -4.81
CA ILE A 155 -26.91 22.28 -6.20
C ILE A 155 -27.51 23.60 -6.69
N HIS A 156 -28.08 24.39 -5.79
CA HIS A 156 -28.65 25.71 -6.11
C HIS A 156 -27.60 26.71 -6.64
N PHE A 157 -26.34 26.54 -6.25
CA PHE A 157 -25.21 27.36 -6.67
C PHE A 157 -24.37 26.69 -7.76
N ASN A 158 -24.64 25.40 -8.08
CA ASN A 158 -23.94 24.63 -9.09
C ASN A 158 -24.92 23.64 -9.78
N ARG A 159 -25.83 24.17 -10.60
CA ARG A 159 -26.90 23.39 -11.24
C ARG A 159 -26.40 22.38 -12.27
N GLN A 160 -25.17 22.54 -12.74
CA GLN A 160 -24.54 21.67 -13.75
C GLN A 160 -23.62 20.59 -13.09
N VAL A 161 -23.67 20.42 -11.79
CA VAL A 161 -22.80 19.48 -11.07
C VAL A 161 -22.87 18.05 -11.62
N ASN A 162 -24.05 17.63 -12.11
CA ASN A 162 -24.25 16.30 -12.67
C ASN A 162 -23.79 16.17 -14.15
N ASP A 163 -23.45 17.28 -14.81
CA ASP A 163 -22.91 17.28 -16.18
C ASP A 163 -21.38 17.18 -16.19
N GLY A 164 -20.76 17.12 -15.02
CA GLY A 164 -19.33 17.06 -14.79
C GLY A 164 -18.74 18.38 -14.29
N VAL A 165 -17.93 18.32 -13.25
CA VAL A 165 -17.26 19.48 -12.64
C VAL A 165 -15.77 19.28 -12.64
N LYS A 166 -15.01 20.25 -13.17
CA LYS A 166 -13.56 20.30 -13.02
C LYS A 166 -13.21 20.80 -11.64
N LEU A 167 -12.74 19.91 -10.78
CA LEU A 167 -12.31 20.24 -9.42
C LEU A 167 -10.93 20.88 -9.40
N SER A 168 -10.78 21.95 -8.62
CA SER A 168 -9.50 22.60 -8.33
C SER A 168 -8.85 21.96 -7.10
N LYS A 169 -7.66 21.40 -7.27
CA LYS A 169 -6.86 20.85 -6.17
C LYS A 169 -6.54 21.88 -5.08
N GLN A 170 -6.46 23.17 -5.43
CA GLN A 170 -6.10 24.24 -4.49
C GLN A 170 -7.30 24.84 -3.76
N LYS A 171 -8.52 24.68 -4.31
CA LYS A 171 -9.70 25.39 -3.81
C LYS A 171 -10.79 24.48 -3.28
N ASP A 172 -11.10 23.39 -4.02
CA ASP A 172 -12.33 22.63 -3.81
C ASP A 172 -12.19 21.48 -2.81
N VAL A 173 -10.95 21.03 -2.55
CA VAL A 173 -10.65 19.84 -1.72
C VAL A 173 -10.07 20.17 -0.34
N LEU A 174 -10.47 21.30 0.21
CA LEU A 174 -9.99 21.77 1.51
C LEU A 174 -11.02 21.43 2.60
N PRO A 175 -10.71 20.48 3.52
CA PRO A 175 -11.65 20.04 4.52
C PRO A 175 -11.88 21.08 5.61
N ILE A 176 -13.11 21.19 6.07
CA ILE A 176 -13.51 21.95 7.27
C ILE A 176 -13.04 21.16 8.49
N LEU A 177 -12.34 21.84 9.40
CA LEU A 177 -11.88 21.26 10.68
C LEU A 177 -12.79 21.65 11.84
N GLY A 178 -13.26 22.88 11.90
CA GLY A 178 -14.10 23.33 13.00
C GLY A 178 -14.50 24.79 12.92
N ILE A 179 -15.28 25.18 13.94
CA ILE A 179 -15.67 26.58 14.20
C ILE A 179 -14.89 27.05 15.41
N ILE A 180 -14.34 28.26 15.32
CA ILE A 180 -13.64 28.92 16.44
C ILE A 180 -14.64 29.28 17.53
N ASN A 181 -14.43 28.79 18.73
CA ASN A 181 -15.24 29.10 19.92
C ASN A 181 -14.52 30.08 20.87
N ASP A 182 -13.19 30.17 20.78
CA ASP A 182 -12.35 31.03 21.62
C ASP A 182 -11.22 31.63 20.78
N GLU A 183 -10.78 32.83 21.11
CA GLU A 183 -9.63 33.51 20.48
C GLU A 183 -8.35 32.66 20.55
N LEU A 184 -8.15 31.87 21.60
CA LEU A 184 -7.00 30.98 21.77
C LEU A 184 -6.96 29.81 20.78
N GLU A 185 -8.08 29.48 20.12
CA GLU A 185 -8.14 28.44 19.08
C GLU A 185 -7.62 28.92 17.72
N LYS A 186 -7.58 30.24 17.50
CA LYS A 186 -7.10 30.82 16.23
C LYS A 186 -5.64 30.42 15.95
N GLY A 187 -5.45 29.70 14.83
CA GLY A 187 -4.15 29.20 14.41
C GLY A 187 -3.58 28.03 15.25
N ASN A 188 -4.41 27.40 16.09
CA ASN A 188 -3.99 26.31 16.98
C ASN A 188 -4.92 25.10 16.97
N LEU A 189 -6.00 25.10 16.20
CA LEU A 189 -7.03 24.08 16.28
C LEU A 189 -6.48 22.67 15.91
N LEU A 190 -5.72 22.59 14.82
CA LEU A 190 -5.04 21.35 14.43
C LEU A 190 -4.02 20.90 15.49
N MET A 191 -3.22 21.85 16.00
CA MET A 191 -2.21 21.55 17.01
C MET A 191 -2.88 21.04 18.31
N ASN A 192 -4.02 21.61 18.71
CA ASN A 192 -4.79 21.13 19.87
C ASN A 192 -5.29 19.70 19.66
N VAL A 193 -5.71 19.35 18.43
CA VAL A 193 -6.07 17.96 18.09
C VAL A 193 -4.85 17.05 18.25
N ILE A 194 -3.71 17.40 17.64
CA ILE A 194 -2.48 16.59 17.70
C ILE A 194 -2.04 16.36 19.14
N THR A 195 -1.93 17.45 19.93
CA THR A 195 -1.43 17.37 21.31
C THR A 195 -2.40 16.65 22.24
N GLY A 196 -3.70 16.81 22.03
CA GLY A 196 -4.72 16.11 22.79
C GLY A 196 -4.77 14.61 22.52
N GLU A 197 -4.67 14.20 21.25
CA GLU A 197 -4.69 12.78 20.88
C GLU A 197 -3.39 12.04 21.30
N LEU A 198 -2.25 12.71 21.26
CA LEU A 198 -0.94 12.13 21.61
C LEU A 198 -0.53 12.38 23.07
N ASN A 199 -1.27 13.22 23.82
CA ASN A 199 -0.95 13.63 25.19
C ASN A 199 0.48 14.19 25.32
N ILE A 200 0.83 15.16 24.45
CA ILE A 200 2.13 15.83 24.41
C ILE A 200 1.97 17.34 24.49
N GLN A 201 3.09 18.06 24.73
CA GLN A 201 3.11 19.51 24.73
C GLN A 201 3.33 20.06 23.30
N LYS A 202 2.73 21.22 23.00
CA LYS A 202 2.87 21.87 21.69
C LYS A 202 4.34 22.19 21.36
N GLU A 203 5.10 22.59 22.35
CA GLU A 203 6.52 22.97 22.24
C GLU A 203 7.44 21.79 21.90
N ASP A 204 6.93 20.54 22.03
CA ASP A 204 7.69 19.34 21.68
C ASP A 204 7.47 18.91 20.24
N VAL A 205 6.41 19.41 19.58
CA VAL A 205 6.13 19.10 18.17
C VAL A 205 7.08 19.89 17.27
N LEU A 206 7.82 19.16 16.44
CA LEU A 206 8.77 19.73 15.47
C LEU A 206 8.16 19.79 14.07
N ASP A 207 7.47 18.72 13.63
CA ASP A 207 6.89 18.61 12.29
C ASP A 207 5.88 17.44 12.24
N PHE A 208 5.21 17.26 11.11
CA PHE A 208 4.29 16.15 10.88
C PHE A 208 4.16 15.75 9.40
N ASP A 209 3.84 14.49 9.16
CA ASP A 209 3.30 13.98 7.92
C ASP A 209 1.90 13.43 8.18
N LEU A 210 0.87 14.23 7.94
CA LEU A 210 -0.54 13.91 8.18
C LEU A 210 -1.33 13.86 6.88
N TYR A 211 -2.26 12.90 6.83
CA TYR A 211 -3.10 12.64 5.67
C TYR A 211 -4.56 12.50 6.08
N LEU A 212 -5.47 12.81 5.14
CA LEU A 212 -6.89 12.51 5.30
C LEU A 212 -7.13 11.01 5.12
N ALA A 213 -8.09 10.48 5.87
CA ALA A 213 -8.58 9.12 5.69
C ALA A 213 -10.11 9.08 5.82
N ASP A 214 -10.76 8.12 5.15
CA ASP A 214 -12.18 7.84 5.36
C ASP A 214 -12.39 7.30 6.79
N ALA A 215 -13.26 7.93 7.55
CA ALA A 215 -13.61 7.49 8.90
C ALA A 215 -14.66 6.35 8.91
N THR A 216 -15.18 5.96 7.74
CA THR A 216 -16.15 4.88 7.61
C THR A 216 -15.43 3.53 7.59
N PRO A 217 -15.75 2.60 8.52
CA PRO A 217 -15.11 1.29 8.55
C PRO A 217 -15.27 0.48 7.26
N ALA A 218 -14.31 -0.40 7.00
CA ALA A 218 -14.41 -1.40 5.95
C ALA A 218 -15.56 -2.38 6.27
N CYS A 219 -16.27 -2.84 5.24
CA CYS A 219 -17.37 -3.77 5.41
C CYS A 219 -17.50 -4.73 4.22
N THR A 220 -18.19 -5.84 4.43
CA THR A 220 -18.75 -6.64 3.35
C THR A 220 -20.12 -6.13 2.97
N PHE A 221 -20.56 -6.40 1.75
CA PHE A 221 -21.89 -6.11 1.25
C PHE A 221 -22.27 -7.06 0.11
N GLY A 222 -23.49 -6.95 -0.39
CA GLY A 222 -24.06 -7.84 -1.38
C GLY A 222 -25.11 -8.77 -0.75
N VAL A 223 -25.81 -9.55 -1.58
CA VAL A 223 -26.87 -10.46 -1.11
C VAL A 223 -26.32 -11.55 -0.21
N HIS A 224 -25.05 -11.94 -0.42
CA HIS A 224 -24.36 -13.01 0.30
C HIS A 224 -23.04 -12.54 0.92
N ASP A 225 -22.87 -11.23 1.17
CA ASP A 225 -21.62 -10.62 1.65
C ASP A 225 -20.41 -10.93 0.75
N GLU A 226 -20.62 -11.03 -0.56
CA GLU A 226 -19.61 -11.41 -1.55
C GLU A 226 -18.64 -10.31 -1.92
N PHE A 227 -18.96 -9.04 -1.61
CA PHE A 227 -18.14 -7.88 -1.94
C PHE A 227 -17.52 -7.25 -0.70
N ILE A 228 -16.39 -6.60 -0.90
CA ILE A 228 -15.71 -5.75 0.10
C ILE A 228 -15.90 -4.29 -0.31
N SER A 229 -16.25 -3.43 0.64
CA SER A 229 -16.22 -1.98 0.48
C SER A 229 -15.24 -1.37 1.48
N SER A 230 -14.16 -0.79 0.98
CA SER A 230 -13.14 -0.11 1.77
C SER A 230 -12.35 0.85 0.89
N GLY A 231 -11.77 1.90 1.44
CA GLY A 231 -10.64 2.57 0.79
C GLY A 231 -9.37 1.72 0.91
N ARG A 232 -8.37 2.03 0.09
CA ARG A 232 -7.03 1.45 0.18
C ARG A 232 -6.98 -0.08 -0.04
N LEU A 233 -7.98 -0.65 -0.74
CA LEU A 233 -7.83 -2.02 -1.24
C LEU A 233 -6.60 -2.08 -2.15
N ASP A 234 -6.41 -1.04 -2.94
CA ASP A 234 -5.19 -0.70 -3.60
C ASP A 234 -4.24 0.04 -2.64
N ASP A 235 -3.14 -0.57 -2.15
CA ASP A 235 -2.76 -1.95 -2.41
C ASP A 235 -2.63 -2.76 -1.09
N LEU A 236 -3.29 -2.28 -0.03
CA LEU A 236 -3.25 -2.93 1.28
C LEU A 236 -3.84 -4.35 1.25
N SER A 237 -4.72 -4.66 0.30
CA SER A 237 -5.25 -6.03 0.15
C SER A 237 -4.17 -7.01 -0.31
N MET A 238 -3.26 -6.59 -1.20
CA MET A 238 -2.11 -7.39 -1.63
C MET A 238 -1.03 -7.44 -0.55
N CYS A 239 -0.77 -6.33 0.14
CA CYS A 239 0.11 -6.30 1.30
C CYS A 239 -0.30 -7.37 2.32
N TRP A 240 -1.59 -7.38 2.69
CA TRP A 240 -2.10 -8.31 3.70
C TRP A 240 -2.11 -9.75 3.22
N ALA A 241 -2.43 -9.99 1.94
CA ALA A 241 -2.33 -11.32 1.35
C ALA A 241 -0.88 -11.85 1.39
N GLY A 242 0.11 -11.00 1.10
CA GLY A 242 1.52 -11.33 1.24
C GLY A 242 1.94 -11.66 2.67
N VAL A 243 1.45 -10.89 3.65
CA VAL A 243 1.70 -11.13 5.09
C VAL A 243 1.09 -12.46 5.53
N GLU A 244 -0.18 -12.73 5.19
CA GLU A 244 -0.84 -14.00 5.53
C GLU A 244 -0.12 -15.20 4.91
N ALA A 245 0.32 -15.07 3.67
CA ALA A 245 1.08 -16.12 2.98
C ALA A 245 2.46 -16.36 3.60
N MET A 246 3.21 -15.29 3.92
CA MET A 246 4.53 -15.37 4.56
C MET A 246 4.45 -16.04 5.94
N ILE A 247 3.40 -15.76 6.71
CA ILE A 247 3.18 -16.36 8.04
C ILE A 247 2.77 -17.83 7.90
N ALA A 248 1.94 -18.17 6.90
CA ALA A 248 1.45 -19.52 6.69
C ALA A 248 2.48 -20.47 6.06
N ALA A 249 3.51 -19.94 5.40
CA ALA A 249 4.54 -20.73 4.75
C ALA A 249 5.64 -21.12 5.74
N ASP A 250 5.99 -22.41 5.75
CA ASP A 250 7.19 -22.88 6.45
C ASP A 250 8.45 -22.58 5.63
N ALA A 251 9.60 -22.48 6.33
CA ALA A 251 10.89 -22.37 5.67
C ALA A 251 11.18 -23.61 4.81
N ASN A 252 11.36 -23.40 3.51
CA ASN A 252 11.70 -24.44 2.54
C ASN A 252 13.13 -24.26 1.99
N ASP A 253 13.39 -24.71 0.79
CA ASP A 253 14.71 -24.60 0.16
C ASP A 253 15.05 -23.18 -0.24
N THR A 254 14.08 -22.37 -0.66
CA THR A 254 14.24 -21.03 -1.22
C THR A 254 14.07 -19.95 -0.15
N THR A 255 14.88 -18.90 -0.20
CA THR A 255 14.68 -17.72 0.67
C THR A 255 13.44 -16.95 0.22
N GLN A 256 12.46 -16.84 1.13
CA GLN A 256 11.20 -16.14 0.91
C GLN A 256 11.35 -14.67 1.29
N VAL A 257 10.82 -13.78 0.47
CA VAL A 257 10.92 -12.32 0.63
C VAL A 257 9.55 -11.69 0.46
N LEU A 258 9.13 -10.88 1.41
CA LEU A 258 7.99 -9.97 1.28
C LEU A 258 8.52 -8.54 1.34
N ALA A 259 8.37 -7.78 0.26
CA ALA A 259 8.80 -6.40 0.17
C ALA A 259 7.58 -5.49 -0.04
N ILE A 260 7.26 -4.66 0.93
CA ILE A 260 6.16 -3.70 0.86
C ILE A 260 6.74 -2.29 0.81
N PHE A 261 6.54 -1.63 -0.31
CA PHE A 261 7.11 -0.31 -0.62
C PHE A 261 6.15 0.82 -0.26
N ASP A 262 6.69 2.03 -0.27
CA ASP A 262 5.96 3.29 -0.14
C ASP A 262 6.11 4.10 -1.43
N ASN A 263 5.25 5.10 -1.62
CA ASN A 263 5.29 6.06 -2.72
C ASN A 263 5.15 5.47 -4.14
N GLU A 264 4.49 4.31 -4.28
CA GLU A 264 4.14 3.79 -5.60
C GLU A 264 3.29 4.82 -6.35
N GLU A 265 2.27 5.34 -5.69
CA GLU A 265 1.27 6.30 -6.20
C GLU A 265 1.85 7.64 -6.66
N THR A 266 3.11 7.88 -6.35
CA THR A 266 3.87 9.08 -6.75
C THR A 266 5.13 8.75 -7.56
N GLY A 267 5.24 7.52 -8.08
CA GLY A 267 6.26 7.09 -9.03
C GLY A 267 7.48 6.38 -8.44
N SER A 268 7.44 5.94 -7.19
CA SER A 268 8.46 5.05 -6.56
C SER A 268 9.88 5.62 -6.41
N GLN A 269 10.13 6.89 -6.76
CA GLN A 269 11.48 7.50 -6.80
C GLN A 269 11.88 8.11 -5.45
N THR A 270 11.75 7.35 -4.37
CA THR A 270 12.13 7.77 -3.01
C THR A 270 13.01 6.71 -2.35
N LYS A 271 13.64 7.04 -1.20
CA LYS A 271 14.50 6.12 -0.45
C LYS A 271 13.76 4.87 0.08
N GLN A 272 12.44 4.90 0.17
CA GLN A 272 11.55 3.84 0.63
C GLN A 272 10.66 3.26 -0.48
N GLY A 273 10.73 3.80 -1.69
CA GLY A 273 9.99 3.32 -2.87
C GLY A 273 10.72 2.20 -3.62
N ALA A 274 10.02 1.60 -4.59
CA ALA A 274 10.56 0.49 -5.38
C ALA A 274 11.78 0.88 -6.25
N GLY A 275 11.94 2.16 -6.59
CA GLY A 275 13.12 2.69 -7.29
C GLY A 275 14.38 2.81 -6.41
N SER A 276 14.26 2.57 -5.10
CA SER A 276 15.40 2.59 -4.19
C SER A 276 16.26 1.33 -4.32
N PRO A 277 17.60 1.42 -4.22
CA PRO A 277 18.48 0.25 -4.14
C PRO A 277 18.38 -0.52 -2.81
N PHE A 278 17.50 -0.10 -1.88
CA PHE A 278 17.43 -0.66 -0.54
C PHE A 278 17.19 -2.18 -0.54
N LEU A 279 16.22 -2.67 -1.33
CA LEU A 279 15.96 -4.10 -1.42
C LEU A 279 17.18 -4.85 -1.98
N SER A 280 17.78 -4.36 -3.06
CA SER A 280 18.96 -4.98 -3.68
C SER A 280 20.09 -5.15 -2.68
N TYR A 281 20.47 -4.09 -1.96
CA TYR A 281 21.55 -4.22 -1.01
C TYR A 281 21.18 -5.04 0.25
N MET A 282 19.89 -5.11 0.63
CA MET A 282 19.49 -6.03 1.70
C MET A 282 19.65 -7.48 1.29
N LEU A 283 19.30 -7.85 0.06
CA LEU A 283 19.53 -9.19 -0.48
C LEU A 283 21.05 -9.53 -0.54
N GLN A 284 21.88 -8.57 -0.94
CA GLN A 284 23.35 -8.71 -0.91
C GLN A 284 23.88 -8.91 0.51
N ARG A 285 23.38 -8.12 1.49
CA ARG A 285 23.77 -8.26 2.90
C ARG A 285 23.39 -9.63 3.45
N ILE A 286 22.23 -10.17 3.07
CA ILE A 286 21.81 -11.53 3.45
C ILE A 286 22.80 -12.57 2.87
N ALA A 287 23.15 -12.45 1.61
CA ALA A 287 24.14 -13.35 0.98
C ALA A 287 25.48 -13.31 1.74
N LEU A 288 25.99 -12.12 2.03
CA LEU A 288 27.24 -11.94 2.79
C LEU A 288 27.14 -12.48 4.22
N ALA A 289 26.01 -12.27 4.91
CA ALA A 289 25.79 -12.78 6.27
C ALA A 289 25.70 -14.31 6.34
N GLN A 290 25.39 -14.98 5.22
CA GLN A 290 25.46 -16.43 5.06
C GLN A 290 26.82 -16.93 4.53
N ASN A 291 27.84 -16.07 4.44
CA ASN A 291 29.17 -16.34 3.86
C ASN A 291 29.14 -16.74 2.39
N HIS A 292 28.16 -16.27 1.62
CA HIS A 292 28.14 -16.42 0.17
C HIS A 292 29.00 -15.35 -0.51
N THR A 293 29.52 -15.68 -1.68
CA THR A 293 30.26 -14.73 -2.54
C THR A 293 29.28 -13.82 -3.30
N GLU A 294 29.79 -12.72 -3.85
CA GLU A 294 29.02 -11.86 -4.75
C GLU A 294 28.54 -12.62 -6.00
N GLU A 295 29.36 -13.53 -6.54
CA GLU A 295 28.96 -14.41 -7.64
C GLU A 295 27.75 -15.28 -7.27
N ALA A 296 27.73 -15.85 -6.06
CA ALA A 296 26.60 -16.62 -5.58
C ALA A 296 25.31 -15.76 -5.44
N TYR A 297 25.45 -14.48 -5.09
CA TYR A 297 24.34 -13.54 -5.10
C TYR A 297 23.79 -13.31 -6.51
N TYR A 298 24.65 -13.09 -7.52
CA TYR A 298 24.20 -12.92 -8.90
C TYR A 298 23.50 -14.17 -9.44
N GLN A 299 24.02 -15.36 -9.12
CA GLN A 299 23.35 -16.62 -9.47
C GLN A 299 21.98 -16.75 -8.80
N ALA A 300 21.85 -16.30 -7.54
CA ALA A 300 20.59 -16.30 -6.82
C ALA A 300 19.55 -15.34 -7.44
N VAL A 301 19.99 -14.17 -7.91
CA VAL A 301 19.13 -13.22 -8.62
C VAL A 301 18.60 -13.81 -9.93
N GLU A 302 19.44 -14.50 -10.70
CA GLU A 302 19.05 -15.17 -11.96
C GLU A 302 18.03 -16.31 -11.75
N ARG A 303 18.04 -16.94 -10.57
CA ARG A 303 17.08 -17.98 -10.17
C ARG A 303 15.83 -17.44 -9.52
N ALA A 304 15.85 -16.18 -9.11
CA ALA A 304 14.73 -15.56 -8.40
C ALA A 304 13.47 -15.43 -9.26
N PHE A 305 12.34 -15.43 -8.59
CA PHE A 305 11.06 -15.10 -9.19
C PHE A 305 10.31 -14.09 -8.32
N MET A 306 9.77 -13.05 -8.96
CA MET A 306 9.04 -11.96 -8.32
C MET A 306 7.56 -12.01 -8.72
N ILE A 307 6.69 -11.94 -7.75
CA ILE A 307 5.29 -11.56 -7.91
C ILE A 307 5.19 -10.08 -7.53
N SER A 308 5.01 -9.20 -8.49
CA SER A 308 4.63 -7.81 -8.29
C SER A 308 3.13 -7.77 -8.11
N ALA A 309 2.71 -7.67 -6.86
CA ALA A 309 1.33 -7.75 -6.44
C ALA A 309 0.77 -6.34 -6.25
N ASP A 310 -0.12 -5.95 -7.15
CA ASP A 310 -0.75 -4.64 -7.22
C ASP A 310 -2.10 -4.80 -7.92
N ASN A 311 -3.18 -4.27 -7.35
CA ASN A 311 -4.54 -4.56 -7.79
C ASN A 311 -4.77 -4.26 -9.29
N ALA A 312 -5.75 -4.93 -9.87
CA ALA A 312 -6.14 -4.82 -11.27
C ALA A 312 -7.55 -4.23 -11.40
N HIS A 313 -7.85 -3.66 -12.57
CA HIS A 313 -9.18 -3.10 -12.83
C HIS A 313 -10.18 -4.21 -13.16
N ALA A 314 -11.24 -4.36 -12.35
CA ALA A 314 -12.38 -5.21 -12.66
C ALA A 314 -13.21 -4.64 -13.81
N TRP A 315 -13.76 -5.50 -14.66
CA TRP A 315 -14.73 -5.11 -15.67
C TRP A 315 -15.91 -4.38 -15.03
N HIS A 316 -16.22 -3.19 -15.56
CA HIS A 316 -17.26 -2.33 -15.00
C HIS A 316 -18.58 -2.49 -15.74
N PRO A 317 -19.66 -2.95 -15.09
CA PRO A 317 -20.92 -3.28 -15.78
C PRO A 317 -21.59 -2.10 -16.49
N ASN A 318 -21.35 -0.87 -16.02
CA ASN A 318 -21.91 0.35 -16.62
C ASN A 318 -21.01 1.01 -17.67
N TYR A 319 -19.77 0.53 -17.86
CA TYR A 319 -18.77 1.12 -18.76
C TYR A 319 -17.97 0.03 -19.50
N SER A 320 -18.68 -0.98 -20.00
CA SER A 320 -18.07 -2.15 -20.65
C SER A 320 -17.20 -1.77 -21.86
N GLU A 321 -17.53 -0.67 -22.54
CA GLU A 321 -16.81 -0.16 -23.70
C GLU A 321 -15.42 0.41 -23.38
N LYS A 322 -15.09 0.56 -22.09
CA LYS A 322 -13.75 1.00 -21.63
C LYS A 322 -12.77 -0.14 -21.48
N PHE A 323 -13.21 -1.37 -21.63
CA PHE A 323 -12.40 -2.57 -21.40
C PHE A 323 -12.10 -3.28 -22.72
N ASP A 324 -11.00 -4.04 -22.75
CA ASP A 324 -10.70 -4.95 -23.85
C ASP A 324 -11.83 -6.00 -23.97
N PRO A 325 -12.33 -6.30 -25.18
CA PRO A 325 -13.48 -7.18 -25.34
C PRO A 325 -13.25 -8.64 -24.92
N THR A 326 -11.99 -9.08 -24.81
CA THR A 326 -11.63 -10.49 -24.53
C THR A 326 -10.71 -10.68 -23.32
N ASN A 327 -10.06 -9.60 -22.82
CA ASN A 327 -9.08 -9.65 -21.74
C ASN A 327 -9.49 -8.70 -20.58
N HIS A 328 -10.69 -8.90 -20.05
CA HIS A 328 -11.25 -8.10 -18.96
C HIS A 328 -11.58 -8.99 -17.76
N PRO A 329 -10.99 -8.73 -16.58
CA PRO A 329 -11.19 -9.57 -15.42
C PRO A 329 -12.51 -9.26 -14.71
N MET A 330 -13.11 -10.30 -14.13
CA MET A 330 -14.33 -10.23 -13.34
C MET A 330 -14.02 -10.30 -11.85
N LEU A 331 -14.83 -9.64 -11.02
CA LEU A 331 -14.85 -9.87 -9.58
C LEU A 331 -15.19 -11.34 -9.29
N GLY A 332 -14.49 -11.97 -8.36
CA GLY A 332 -14.68 -13.37 -8.00
C GLY A 332 -14.00 -14.37 -8.94
N GLY A 333 -13.28 -13.91 -9.96
CA GLY A 333 -12.61 -14.76 -10.94
C GLY A 333 -11.17 -15.15 -10.58
N GLY A 334 -10.67 -14.75 -9.40
CA GLY A 334 -9.33 -15.04 -8.91
C GLY A 334 -8.27 -14.05 -9.38
N PRO A 335 -7.01 -14.29 -9.03
CA PRO A 335 -5.86 -13.44 -9.38
C PRO A 335 -5.78 -13.13 -10.86
N VAL A 336 -5.41 -11.89 -11.18
CA VAL A 336 -5.38 -11.34 -12.54
C VAL A 336 -3.93 -11.07 -12.94
N ILE A 337 -3.43 -11.72 -13.99
CA ILE A 337 -2.13 -11.42 -14.60
C ILE A 337 -2.29 -10.22 -15.52
N LYS A 338 -1.46 -9.20 -15.33
CA LYS A 338 -1.49 -7.94 -16.11
C LYS A 338 -0.46 -7.97 -17.23
N PHE A 339 -0.86 -7.60 -18.45
CA PHE A 339 0.03 -7.50 -19.62
C PHE A 339 -0.02 -6.10 -20.23
N ASN A 340 1.12 -5.63 -20.73
CA ASN A 340 1.20 -4.37 -21.45
C ASN A 340 2.31 -4.42 -22.51
N ALA A 341 1.97 -4.17 -23.77
CA ALA A 341 2.92 -4.16 -24.88
C ALA A 341 4.02 -3.08 -24.77
N ALA A 342 3.75 -1.98 -24.03
CA ALA A 342 4.73 -0.93 -23.76
C ALA A 342 5.61 -1.22 -22.54
N GLN A 343 5.58 -2.47 -22.02
CA GLN A 343 6.39 -2.94 -20.88
C GLN A 343 6.18 -2.10 -19.61
N LYS A 344 4.95 -1.63 -19.39
CA LYS A 344 4.58 -0.98 -18.12
C LYS A 344 4.38 -1.98 -16.99
N TYR A 345 4.29 -3.27 -17.33
CA TYR A 345 4.27 -4.42 -16.43
C TYR A 345 5.46 -5.32 -16.75
N ALA A 346 6.01 -5.99 -15.74
CA ALA A 346 7.13 -6.93 -15.89
C ALA A 346 6.70 -8.28 -16.51
N SER A 347 5.40 -8.52 -16.67
CA SER A 347 4.87 -9.79 -17.18
C SER A 347 5.27 -10.06 -18.63
N ASP A 348 5.73 -11.27 -18.85
CA ASP A 348 5.93 -11.88 -20.17
C ASP A 348 5.24 -13.26 -20.25
N ALA A 349 5.34 -13.95 -21.36
CA ALA A 349 4.71 -15.25 -21.55
C ALA A 349 5.26 -16.32 -20.57
N VAL A 350 6.53 -16.25 -20.21
CA VAL A 350 7.18 -17.22 -19.31
C VAL A 350 6.72 -16.99 -17.86
N SER A 351 6.81 -15.75 -17.39
CA SER A 351 6.42 -15.40 -16.02
C SER A 351 4.91 -15.58 -15.80
N ALA A 352 4.09 -15.26 -16.79
CA ALA A 352 2.66 -15.51 -16.76
C ALA A 352 2.31 -17.01 -16.70
N ALA A 353 3.01 -17.85 -17.45
CA ALA A 353 2.84 -19.30 -17.40
C ALA A 353 3.24 -19.88 -16.03
N ILE A 354 4.34 -19.37 -15.44
CA ILE A 354 4.77 -19.77 -14.08
C ILE A 354 3.67 -19.44 -13.07
N PHE A 355 3.14 -18.21 -13.09
CA PHE A 355 2.11 -17.80 -12.13
C PHE A 355 0.79 -18.55 -12.34
N ALA A 356 0.39 -18.82 -13.58
CA ALA A 356 -0.78 -19.65 -13.87
C ALA A 356 -0.61 -21.08 -13.32
N ASN A 357 0.57 -21.68 -13.46
CA ASN A 357 0.86 -22.99 -12.86
C ASN A 357 0.84 -22.96 -11.32
N ILE A 358 1.25 -21.84 -10.69
CA ILE A 358 1.14 -21.66 -9.24
C ILE A 358 -0.33 -21.64 -8.83
N CYS A 359 -1.18 -20.90 -9.56
CA CYS A 359 -2.62 -20.86 -9.31
C CYS A 359 -3.25 -22.25 -9.46
N ASP A 360 -2.94 -22.99 -10.53
CA ASP A 360 -3.39 -24.36 -10.73
C ASP A 360 -2.98 -25.27 -9.57
N ALA A 361 -1.72 -25.20 -9.14
CA ALA A 361 -1.20 -25.97 -8.01
C ALA A 361 -1.83 -25.58 -6.66
N ALA A 362 -2.34 -24.34 -6.55
CA ALA A 362 -3.09 -23.86 -5.40
C ALA A 362 -4.60 -24.18 -5.48
N GLY A 363 -5.07 -24.69 -6.62
CA GLY A 363 -6.50 -24.96 -6.88
C GLY A 363 -7.33 -23.68 -6.95
N VAL A 364 -6.78 -22.60 -7.49
CA VAL A 364 -7.46 -21.30 -7.64
C VAL A 364 -7.56 -20.91 -9.11
N PRO A 365 -8.65 -20.22 -9.53
CA PRO A 365 -8.76 -19.70 -10.89
C PRO A 365 -7.76 -18.56 -11.11
N CYS A 366 -7.45 -18.26 -12.40
CA CYS A 366 -6.55 -17.18 -12.78
C CYS A 366 -7.08 -16.48 -14.03
N GLN A 367 -7.02 -15.16 -14.04
CA GLN A 367 -7.51 -14.32 -15.13
C GLN A 367 -6.36 -13.56 -15.81
N ARG A 368 -6.67 -12.92 -16.93
CA ARG A 368 -5.73 -12.06 -17.67
C ARG A 368 -6.35 -10.70 -17.93
N PHE A 369 -5.51 -9.67 -17.90
CA PHE A 369 -5.89 -8.30 -18.15
C PHE A 369 -4.96 -7.66 -19.18
N VAL A 370 -5.56 -6.97 -20.15
CA VAL A 370 -4.92 -6.03 -21.06
C VAL A 370 -5.78 -4.79 -21.10
N ASN A 371 -5.18 -3.61 -21.11
CA ASN A 371 -5.93 -2.36 -21.28
C ASN A 371 -6.65 -2.32 -22.63
N HIS A 372 -7.80 -1.67 -22.68
CA HIS A 372 -8.37 -1.23 -23.96
C HIS A 372 -7.32 -0.43 -24.73
N SER A 373 -7.15 -0.70 -26.04
CA SER A 373 -6.04 -0.16 -26.82
C SER A 373 -5.97 1.38 -26.87
N ASP A 374 -7.11 2.04 -26.75
CA ASP A 374 -7.21 3.52 -26.74
C ASP A 374 -7.13 4.12 -25.32
N VAL A 375 -6.96 3.28 -24.28
CA VAL A 375 -6.84 3.72 -22.89
C VAL A 375 -5.38 3.59 -22.44
N ALA A 376 -4.77 4.70 -22.07
CA ALA A 376 -3.44 4.69 -21.51
C ALA A 376 -3.49 4.07 -20.10
N GLY A 377 -2.91 2.88 -19.94
CA GLY A 377 -2.79 2.22 -18.64
C GLY A 377 -1.78 2.91 -17.72
N GLY A 378 -1.90 2.64 -16.42
CA GLY A 378 -0.89 2.95 -15.41
C GLY A 378 0.36 2.07 -15.57
N SER A 379 1.30 2.25 -14.67
CA SER A 379 2.49 1.42 -14.45
C SER A 379 2.39 0.85 -13.03
N THR A 380 3.22 -0.13 -12.70
CA THR A 380 3.30 -0.74 -11.39
C THR A 380 4.74 -0.72 -10.87
N LEU A 381 4.95 -1.17 -9.64
CA LEU A 381 6.29 -1.31 -9.06
C LEU A 381 7.14 -2.39 -9.76
N GLY A 382 6.53 -3.36 -10.46
CA GLY A 382 7.22 -4.51 -11.04
C GLY A 382 8.24 -4.16 -12.10
N ASN A 383 7.92 -3.31 -13.06
CA ASN A 383 8.86 -2.86 -14.09
C ASN A 383 10.00 -1.99 -13.50
N ILE A 384 9.72 -1.22 -12.43
CA ILE A 384 10.71 -0.41 -11.73
C ILE A 384 11.71 -1.32 -11.01
N LEU A 385 11.22 -2.32 -10.28
CA LEU A 385 12.08 -3.31 -9.63
C LEU A 385 12.91 -4.11 -10.62
N ALA A 386 12.29 -4.62 -11.70
CA ALA A 386 12.99 -5.38 -12.72
C ALA A 386 14.08 -4.57 -13.44
N SER A 387 14.01 -3.25 -13.46
CA SER A 387 15.05 -2.38 -13.99
C SER A 387 16.25 -2.20 -13.04
N SER A 388 16.03 -2.35 -11.73
CA SER A 388 17.07 -2.20 -10.70
C SER A 388 17.66 -3.52 -10.24
N ILE A 389 16.86 -4.60 -10.23
CA ILE A 389 17.29 -5.98 -9.96
C ILE A 389 16.74 -6.83 -11.12
N PRO A 390 17.60 -7.42 -11.99
CA PRO A 390 17.16 -8.09 -13.21
C PRO A 390 16.48 -9.44 -12.92
N LEU A 391 15.29 -9.38 -12.32
CA LEU A 391 14.51 -10.53 -11.90
C LEU A 391 13.51 -10.98 -12.98
N LYS A 392 13.22 -12.28 -13.04
CA LYS A 392 12.00 -12.76 -13.68
C LYS A 392 10.81 -12.37 -12.82
N GLY A 393 9.78 -11.78 -13.40
CA GLY A 393 8.64 -11.31 -12.62
C GLY A 393 7.32 -11.31 -13.37
N VAL A 394 6.25 -11.38 -12.61
CA VAL A 394 4.87 -11.25 -13.09
C VAL A 394 4.19 -10.13 -12.33
N ASP A 395 3.51 -9.23 -13.04
CA ASP A 395 2.59 -8.28 -12.45
C ASP A 395 1.18 -8.89 -12.38
N MET A 396 0.65 -8.92 -11.18
CA MET A 396 -0.68 -9.47 -10.93
C MET A 396 -1.38 -8.72 -9.79
N GLY A 397 -2.68 -8.92 -9.66
CA GLY A 397 -3.44 -8.42 -8.52
C GLY A 397 -4.88 -8.93 -8.49
N ASN A 398 -5.63 -8.56 -7.48
CA ASN A 398 -7.07 -8.81 -7.45
C ASN A 398 -7.82 -7.76 -8.27
N ALA A 399 -8.89 -8.18 -8.93
CA ALA A 399 -9.77 -7.26 -9.64
C ALA A 399 -10.55 -6.41 -8.64
N ILE A 400 -10.52 -5.08 -8.80
CA ILE A 400 -11.30 -4.14 -8.00
C ILE A 400 -12.01 -3.11 -8.88
N LEU A 401 -13.13 -2.59 -8.41
CA LEU A 401 -13.84 -1.45 -9.01
C LEU A 401 -13.49 -0.17 -8.27
N ALA A 402 -13.56 0.94 -8.99
CA ALA A 402 -13.34 2.29 -8.46
C ALA A 402 -11.97 2.45 -7.79
N MET A 403 -10.92 1.81 -8.33
CA MET A 403 -9.53 2.03 -7.91
C MET A 403 -9.23 3.53 -7.75
N HIS A 404 -8.56 3.92 -6.68
CA HIS A 404 -8.28 5.33 -6.29
C HIS A 404 -9.49 6.15 -5.81
N SER A 405 -10.66 5.53 -5.67
CA SER A 405 -11.77 6.14 -4.95
C SER A 405 -11.46 6.21 -3.45
N CYS A 406 -12.04 7.17 -2.76
CA CYS A 406 -12.06 7.16 -1.29
C CYS A 406 -12.60 5.84 -0.74
N ARG A 407 -13.42 5.14 -1.57
CA ARG A 407 -13.97 3.83 -1.27
C ARG A 407 -14.05 2.97 -2.53
N GLU A 408 -13.35 1.85 -2.50
CA GLU A 408 -13.19 0.88 -3.58
C GLU A 408 -14.03 -0.37 -3.33
N THR A 409 -14.22 -1.19 -4.35
CA THR A 409 -14.98 -2.44 -4.25
C THR A 409 -14.15 -3.61 -4.74
N GLY A 410 -13.95 -4.60 -3.87
CA GLY A 410 -13.31 -5.88 -4.19
C GLY A 410 -14.22 -7.07 -3.97
N SER A 411 -13.70 -8.28 -4.19
CA SER A 411 -14.40 -9.53 -3.91
C SER A 411 -13.77 -10.27 -2.73
N VAL A 412 -14.60 -10.81 -1.85
CA VAL A 412 -14.16 -11.59 -0.68
C VAL A 412 -13.38 -12.83 -1.11
N ILE A 413 -13.89 -13.55 -2.10
CA ILE A 413 -13.26 -14.80 -2.55
C ILE A 413 -11.93 -14.57 -3.27
N ASP A 414 -11.75 -13.42 -3.96
CA ASP A 414 -10.50 -13.10 -4.66
C ASP A 414 -9.36 -12.92 -3.67
N HIS A 415 -9.62 -12.29 -2.51
CA HIS A 415 -8.61 -12.20 -1.46
C HIS A 415 -8.18 -13.59 -0.95
N GLU A 416 -9.14 -14.51 -0.74
CA GLU A 416 -8.82 -15.87 -0.32
C GLU A 416 -8.03 -16.64 -1.38
N TYR A 417 -8.36 -16.47 -2.65
CA TYR A 417 -7.62 -17.08 -3.77
C TYR A 417 -6.19 -16.55 -3.83
N CYS A 418 -6.03 -15.24 -3.64
CA CYS A 418 -4.70 -14.62 -3.65
C CYS A 418 -3.82 -15.14 -2.52
N VAL A 419 -4.33 -15.23 -1.29
CA VAL A 419 -3.59 -15.82 -0.16
C VAL A 419 -3.18 -17.26 -0.44
N LYS A 420 -4.08 -18.09 -1.02
CA LYS A 420 -3.76 -19.48 -1.40
C LYS A 420 -2.65 -19.55 -2.45
N ALA A 421 -2.72 -18.73 -3.51
CA ALA A 421 -1.71 -18.69 -4.55
C ALA A 421 -0.35 -18.24 -4.00
N PHE A 422 -0.31 -17.20 -3.17
CA PHE A 422 0.90 -16.68 -2.54
C PHE A 422 1.52 -17.68 -1.57
N THR A 423 0.70 -18.33 -0.74
CA THR A 423 1.17 -19.40 0.15
C THR A 423 1.78 -20.55 -0.65
N LYS A 424 1.11 -20.96 -1.75
CA LYS A 424 1.64 -22.01 -2.63
C LYS A 424 2.96 -21.61 -3.27
N PHE A 425 3.10 -20.35 -3.71
CA PHE A 425 4.35 -19.83 -4.25
C PHE A 425 5.51 -19.92 -3.26
N TYR A 426 5.28 -19.53 -2.01
CA TYR A 426 6.32 -19.63 -0.98
C TYR A 426 6.65 -21.09 -0.58
N GLN A 427 5.81 -22.06 -0.90
CA GLN A 427 6.04 -23.48 -0.63
C GLN A 427 6.79 -24.21 -1.76
N LEU A 428 7.01 -23.57 -2.91
CA LEU A 428 7.77 -24.12 -4.04
C LEU A 428 9.28 -23.82 -3.85
#